data_23e10355127cc62d016b19f65a8bd8cd
#
_entry.id   23e10355127cc62d016b19f65a8bd8cd
#
_cell.length_a   1.000
_cell.length_b   1.000
_cell.length_c   1.000
_cell.angle_alpha   90.00
_cell.angle_beta   90.00
_cell.angle_gamma   90.00
#
_symmetry.space_group_name_H-M   'P 1'
#
loop_
_entity.id
_entity.type
_entity.pdbx_description
1 polymer ?
#
loop_
_entity_poly.entity_id
_entity_poly.type
_entity_poly.pdbx_seq_one_letter_code
_entity_poly.pdbx_strand_id
1 'polypeptide(L)'
;MASITHYGESWRAHLFVAGRRESRLFKLRREAERWAAKREAELRGGGIAITFAEAAERWLAQHLPELSHANSQRTVEQSIRDYVLPVIGSRRLDELRRGDLVDVVRRVAAAGKVETAHRLGQRIRAILDHAVDHGDIESHPGAGLSRVLPAVEKTPMAAVTPGELPALMKSIDSYPEPVTRLGLLLLAHTFLRTSELIGARWSEVRDPETWVVPEERMKRRIPHVVPLSGRVRAILEELRAMTEEESPYILASSQNPRCSISNNTLLFALYRLGYKGRMTGHGFRAVASTVLNESQLWGRDAIERQLAHKETDEVREAYHRAQYLDERRRMMAWWSDYLEESRSKTQA
;
A
#
# COMPACT_ATOMS: atom_id res chain seq x y z
N MET A 1 16.98 45.18 -12.79
CA MET A 1 16.50 46.55 -12.39
C MET A 1 15.50 47.03 -13.42
N ALA A 2 14.39 47.53 -12.95
CA ALA A 2 13.39 48.20 -13.78
C ALA A 2 13.70 49.66 -13.96
N SER A 3 13.58 50.20 -15.15
CA SER A 3 13.64 51.63 -15.40
C SER A 3 12.41 52.10 -16.20
N ILE A 4 11.90 53.27 -15.85
CA ILE A 4 10.71 53.81 -16.48
C ILE A 4 11.07 55.18 -17.04
N THR A 5 10.90 55.36 -18.35
CA THR A 5 11.27 56.57 -19.07
C THR A 5 10.05 57.12 -19.79
N HIS A 6 9.98 58.44 -19.87
CA HIS A 6 8.96 59.15 -20.68
C HIS A 6 9.32 59.06 -22.16
N TYR A 7 8.36 58.66 -23.01
CA TYR A 7 8.60 58.48 -24.44
C TYR A 7 7.41 59.04 -25.25
N GLY A 8 7.55 60.24 -25.74
CA GLY A 8 6.47 60.96 -26.41
C GLY A 8 5.31 61.23 -25.43
N GLU A 9 4.08 60.81 -25.82
CA GLU A 9 2.90 60.90 -24.94
C GLU A 9 2.67 59.63 -24.09
N SER A 10 3.69 58.77 -24.01
CA SER A 10 3.61 57.47 -23.33
C SER A 10 4.77 57.24 -22.36
N TRP A 11 4.61 56.24 -21.50
CA TRP A 11 5.65 55.79 -20.55
C TRP A 11 6.18 54.44 -20.98
N ARG A 12 7.51 54.32 -21.14
CA ARG A 12 8.16 53.05 -21.46
C ARG A 12 8.79 52.46 -20.22
N ALA A 13 8.36 51.24 -19.87
CA ALA A 13 9.03 50.42 -18.85
C ALA A 13 10.07 49.51 -19.54
N HIS A 14 11.25 49.51 -18.99
CA HIS A 14 12.37 48.62 -19.35
C HIS A 14 12.68 47.72 -18.17
N LEU A 15 12.84 46.44 -18.43
CA LEU A 15 13.24 45.42 -17.47
C LEU A 15 14.47 44.68 -17.98
N PHE A 16 15.46 44.54 -17.10
CA PHE A 16 16.61 43.66 -17.33
C PHE A 16 16.78 42.75 -16.12
N VAL A 17 16.41 41.51 -16.25
CA VAL A 17 16.43 40.50 -15.19
C VAL A 17 16.93 39.17 -15.76
N ALA A 18 17.84 38.49 -15.09
CA ALA A 18 18.42 37.21 -15.44
C ALA A 18 18.87 37.08 -16.91
N GLY A 19 19.51 38.15 -17.45
CA GLY A 19 19.99 38.18 -18.85
C GLY A 19 18.92 38.45 -19.91
N ARG A 20 17.64 38.58 -19.54
CA ARG A 20 16.52 38.91 -20.43
C ARG A 20 16.22 40.40 -20.35
N ARG A 21 15.97 40.99 -21.54
CA ARG A 21 15.56 42.39 -21.66
C ARG A 21 14.17 42.46 -22.22
N GLU A 22 13.22 43.04 -21.46
CA GLU A 22 11.84 43.27 -21.90
C GLU A 22 11.54 44.76 -21.83
N SER A 23 10.70 45.30 -22.76
CA SER A 23 10.20 46.65 -22.68
C SER A 23 8.76 46.75 -23.17
N ARG A 24 7.94 47.62 -22.53
CA ARG A 24 6.56 47.83 -22.88
C ARG A 24 6.19 49.30 -22.69
N LEU A 25 5.26 49.78 -23.58
CA LEU A 25 4.71 51.14 -23.55
C LEU A 25 3.34 51.16 -22.84
N PHE A 26 3.10 52.25 -22.07
CA PHE A 26 1.87 52.48 -21.33
C PHE A 26 1.46 53.95 -21.45
N LYS A 27 0.14 54.20 -21.42
CA LYS A 27 -0.37 55.61 -21.44
C LYS A 27 -0.13 56.32 -20.11
N LEU A 28 -0.15 55.62 -19.01
CA LEU A 28 0.04 56.19 -17.67
C LEU A 28 1.31 55.65 -16.99
N ARG A 29 2.04 56.51 -16.32
CA ARG A 29 3.24 56.15 -15.56
C ARG A 29 2.98 55.05 -14.51
N ARG A 30 1.89 55.17 -13.75
CA ARG A 30 1.49 54.19 -12.75
C ARG A 30 1.24 52.78 -13.32
N GLU A 31 0.79 52.67 -14.58
CA GLU A 31 0.59 51.37 -15.27
C GLU A 31 1.96 50.77 -15.64
N ALA A 32 2.89 51.62 -16.13
CA ALA A 32 4.25 51.19 -16.41
C ALA A 32 4.97 50.65 -15.13
N GLU A 33 4.82 51.41 -14.02
CA GLU A 33 5.36 51.03 -12.72
C GLU A 33 4.76 49.70 -12.20
N ARG A 34 3.44 49.59 -12.27
CA ARG A 34 2.74 48.35 -11.82
C ARG A 34 3.11 47.15 -12.69
N TRP A 35 3.17 47.32 -14.01
CA TRP A 35 3.60 46.26 -14.92
C TRP A 35 5.10 45.89 -14.65
N ALA A 36 5.98 46.87 -14.52
CA ALA A 36 7.39 46.62 -14.25
C ALA A 36 7.62 45.89 -12.94
N ALA A 37 6.94 46.29 -11.87
CA ALA A 37 7.03 45.61 -10.57
C ALA A 37 6.49 44.17 -10.64
N LYS A 38 5.34 43.96 -11.26
CA LYS A 38 4.76 42.64 -11.46
C LYS A 38 5.68 41.75 -12.31
N ARG A 39 6.17 42.26 -13.44
CA ARG A 39 7.00 41.50 -14.38
C ARG A 39 8.42 41.24 -13.84
N GLU A 40 8.96 42.19 -13.06
CA GLU A 40 10.24 41.99 -12.35
C GLU A 40 10.11 40.90 -11.29
N ALA A 41 8.99 40.86 -10.56
CA ALA A 41 8.69 39.81 -9.60
C ALA A 41 8.57 38.45 -10.30
N GLU A 42 7.84 38.38 -11.43
CA GLU A 42 7.72 37.15 -12.24
C GLU A 42 9.07 36.68 -12.79
N LEU A 43 9.92 37.60 -13.32
CA LEU A 43 11.21 37.28 -13.91
C LEU A 43 12.32 36.97 -12.86
N ARG A 44 12.17 37.45 -11.64
CA ARG A 44 13.05 37.11 -10.51
C ARG A 44 12.64 35.83 -9.82
N GLY A 45 11.66 35.09 -10.35
CA GLY A 45 11.09 33.91 -9.70
C GLY A 45 10.06 34.26 -8.62
N GLY A 46 9.46 35.49 -8.72
CA GLY A 46 8.40 35.95 -7.84
C GLY A 46 6.99 35.48 -8.28
N GLY A 47 6.85 34.31 -8.81
CA GLY A 47 5.62 33.51 -8.62
C GLY A 47 5.42 33.35 -7.12
N ILE A 48 4.20 33.23 -6.64
CA ILE A 48 3.89 32.96 -5.23
C ILE A 48 4.81 31.82 -4.81
N ALA A 49 5.84 32.15 -4.04
CA ALA A 49 6.88 31.20 -3.70
C ALA A 49 6.24 30.21 -2.71
N ILE A 50 5.73 29.10 -3.24
CA ILE A 50 5.11 28.08 -2.43
C ILE A 50 6.15 27.28 -1.69
N THR A 51 5.80 26.88 -0.48
CA THR A 51 6.61 26.00 0.36
C THR A 51 6.44 24.56 -0.07
N PHE A 52 7.36 23.69 0.35
CA PHE A 52 7.21 22.26 0.13
C PHE A 52 5.94 21.71 0.79
N ALA A 53 5.53 22.22 1.96
CA ALA A 53 4.30 21.82 2.63
C ALA A 53 3.05 22.11 1.78
N GLU A 54 2.95 23.31 1.20
CA GLU A 54 1.84 23.68 0.32
C GLU A 54 1.79 22.82 -0.94
N ALA A 55 2.95 22.55 -1.55
CA ALA A 55 3.02 21.64 -2.70
C ALA A 55 2.63 20.19 -2.31
N ALA A 56 3.07 19.72 -1.15
CA ALA A 56 2.73 18.40 -0.64
C ALA A 56 1.22 18.28 -0.37
N GLU A 57 0.58 19.31 0.19
CA GLU A 57 -0.86 19.30 0.43
C GLU A 57 -1.67 19.28 -0.87
N ARG A 58 -1.27 20.05 -1.88
CA ARG A 58 -1.89 20.01 -3.21
C ARG A 58 -1.77 18.62 -3.84
N TRP A 59 -0.56 18.05 -3.81
CA TRP A 59 -0.33 16.71 -4.33
C TRP A 59 -1.13 15.65 -3.58
N LEU A 60 -1.19 15.71 -2.25
CA LEU A 60 -1.97 14.79 -1.42
C LEU A 60 -3.47 14.88 -1.75
N ALA A 61 -4.01 16.09 -1.91
CA ALA A 61 -5.43 16.31 -2.25
C ALA A 61 -5.81 15.64 -3.58
N GLN A 62 -4.91 15.62 -4.56
CA GLN A 62 -5.12 14.96 -5.84
C GLN A 62 -4.83 13.46 -5.78
N HIS A 63 -3.73 13.04 -5.14
CA HIS A 63 -3.24 11.66 -5.16
C HIS A 63 -3.98 10.72 -4.21
N LEU A 64 -4.40 11.18 -3.03
CA LEU A 64 -5.05 10.29 -2.04
C LEU A 64 -6.36 9.68 -2.56
N PRO A 65 -7.26 10.40 -3.26
CA PRO A 65 -8.48 9.81 -3.81
C PRO A 65 -8.24 8.71 -4.85
N GLU A 66 -7.10 8.71 -5.53
CA GLU A 66 -6.72 7.68 -6.51
C GLU A 66 -6.36 6.35 -5.83
N LEU A 67 -5.99 6.39 -4.54
CA LEU A 67 -5.64 5.20 -3.78
C LEU A 67 -6.88 4.48 -3.28
N SER A 68 -7.04 3.23 -3.69
CA SER A 68 -8.23 2.41 -3.43
C SER A 68 -8.47 2.01 -1.97
N HIS A 69 -7.48 2.16 -1.09
CA HIS A 69 -7.57 1.69 0.30
C HIS A 69 -7.21 2.80 1.30
N ALA A 70 -8.09 3.04 2.27
CA ALA A 70 -7.91 4.03 3.33
C ALA A 70 -6.58 3.86 4.11
N ASN A 71 -6.14 2.63 4.34
CA ASN A 71 -4.84 2.37 4.97
C ASN A 71 -3.65 2.83 4.11
N SER A 72 -3.77 2.74 2.79
CA SER A 72 -2.73 3.25 1.87
C SER A 72 -2.70 4.77 1.89
N GLN A 73 -3.86 5.42 1.86
CA GLN A 73 -4.01 6.86 1.98
C GLN A 73 -3.34 7.36 3.27
N ARG A 74 -3.75 6.78 4.41
CA ARG A 74 -3.17 7.12 5.72
C ARG A 74 -1.65 6.91 5.76
N THR A 75 -1.14 5.82 5.21
CA THR A 75 0.31 5.53 5.21
C THR A 75 1.09 6.55 4.37
N VAL A 76 0.55 6.96 3.22
CA VAL A 76 1.18 7.98 2.38
C VAL A 76 1.20 9.32 3.11
N GLU A 77 0.05 9.79 3.57
CA GLU A 77 -0.08 11.05 4.29
C GLU A 77 0.78 11.11 5.55
N GLN A 78 0.66 10.12 6.44
CA GLN A 78 1.39 10.04 7.68
C GLN A 78 2.91 10.09 7.46
N SER A 79 3.41 9.34 6.47
CA SER A 79 4.84 9.31 6.20
C SER A 79 5.42 10.64 5.73
N ILE A 80 4.64 11.43 4.98
CA ILE A 80 5.04 12.78 4.56
C ILE A 80 5.01 13.70 5.78
N ARG A 81 3.94 13.66 6.59
CA ARG A 81 3.80 14.49 7.80
C ARG A 81 4.88 14.19 8.85
N ASP A 82 5.20 12.92 9.08
CA ASP A 82 6.13 12.53 10.15
C ASP A 82 7.59 12.71 9.76
N TYR A 83 7.96 12.45 8.49
CA TYR A 83 9.37 12.38 8.10
C TYR A 83 9.84 13.51 7.17
N VAL A 84 8.95 14.08 6.38
CA VAL A 84 9.34 15.06 5.35
C VAL A 84 9.06 16.49 5.80
N LEU A 85 7.80 16.77 6.17
CA LEU A 85 7.38 18.14 6.53
C LEU A 85 8.17 18.76 7.70
N PRO A 86 8.56 18.00 8.76
CA PRO A 86 9.35 18.59 9.85
C PRO A 86 10.74 19.06 9.42
N VAL A 87 11.28 18.58 8.30
CA VAL A 87 12.63 18.87 7.84
C VAL A 87 12.63 19.93 6.74
N ILE A 88 11.76 19.79 5.74
CA ILE A 88 11.76 20.66 4.55
C ILE A 88 10.40 21.33 4.28
N GLY A 89 9.39 21.10 5.11
CA GLY A 89 8.03 21.60 4.87
C GLY A 89 7.95 23.12 4.73
N SER A 90 8.67 23.86 5.56
CA SER A 90 8.69 25.33 5.52
C SER A 90 9.64 25.92 4.47
N ARG A 91 10.42 25.08 3.78
CA ARG A 91 11.37 25.55 2.75
C ARG A 91 10.60 25.90 1.47
N ARG A 92 10.98 26.97 0.83
CA ARG A 92 10.48 27.35 -0.50
C ARG A 92 10.97 26.33 -1.54
N LEU A 93 10.15 26.00 -2.52
CA LEU A 93 10.51 25.02 -3.55
C LEU A 93 11.71 25.46 -4.40
N ASP A 94 11.80 26.74 -4.72
CA ASP A 94 12.90 27.32 -5.52
C ASP A 94 14.25 27.41 -4.77
N GLU A 95 14.22 27.27 -3.44
CA GLU A 95 15.42 27.26 -2.57
C GLU A 95 15.88 25.85 -2.21
N LEU A 96 15.08 24.80 -2.52
CA LEU A 96 15.40 23.43 -2.19
C LEU A 96 16.63 22.95 -2.96
N ARG A 97 17.58 22.41 -2.23
CA ARG A 97 18.79 21.80 -2.79
C ARG A 97 18.74 20.29 -2.63
N ARG A 98 19.50 19.60 -3.48
CA ARG A 98 19.62 18.14 -3.41
C ARG A 98 20.04 17.64 -2.01
N GLY A 99 20.93 18.36 -1.32
CA GLY A 99 21.36 18.03 0.05
C GLY A 99 20.20 17.95 1.02
N ASP A 100 19.28 18.91 0.98
CA ASP A 100 18.10 18.94 1.85
C ASP A 100 17.23 17.68 1.69
N LEU A 101 17.02 17.26 0.45
CA LEU A 101 16.23 16.07 0.12
C LEU A 101 16.95 14.77 0.51
N VAL A 102 18.26 14.71 0.30
CA VAL A 102 19.11 13.57 0.68
C VAL A 102 19.12 13.41 2.21
N ASP A 103 19.20 14.50 2.96
CA ASP A 103 19.20 14.47 4.42
C ASP A 103 17.90 13.89 4.99
N VAL A 104 16.73 14.20 4.39
CA VAL A 104 15.45 13.62 4.78
C VAL A 104 15.50 12.09 4.66
N VAL A 105 15.86 11.59 3.48
CA VAL A 105 15.81 10.13 3.24
C VAL A 105 16.89 9.37 4.01
N ARG A 106 18.09 9.96 4.19
CA ARG A 106 19.18 9.35 4.97
C ARG A 106 18.86 9.25 6.45
N ARG A 107 18.22 10.26 7.06
CA ARG A 107 17.77 10.20 8.47
C ARG A 107 16.84 9.01 8.71
N VAL A 108 15.90 8.77 7.80
CA VAL A 108 14.96 7.65 7.91
C VAL A 108 15.67 6.30 7.70
N ALA A 109 16.59 6.23 6.74
CA ALA A 109 17.38 5.02 6.51
C ALA A 109 18.30 4.70 7.71
N ALA A 110 18.94 5.71 8.31
CA ALA A 110 19.80 5.55 9.51
C ALA A 110 19.03 5.05 10.74
N ALA A 111 17.70 5.31 10.79
CA ALA A 111 16.81 4.74 11.81
C ALA A 111 16.39 3.28 11.50
N GLY A 112 17.07 2.58 10.57
CA GLY A 112 16.79 1.20 10.18
C GLY A 112 15.59 1.05 9.23
N LYS A 113 14.98 2.14 8.76
CA LYS A 113 13.75 2.12 7.92
C LYS A 113 14.10 2.33 6.43
N VAL A 114 15.00 1.51 5.88
CA VAL A 114 15.54 1.67 4.52
C VAL A 114 14.44 1.64 3.46
N GLU A 115 13.50 0.69 3.52
CA GLU A 115 12.37 0.62 2.57
C GLU A 115 11.48 1.86 2.64
N THR A 116 11.20 2.36 3.86
CA THR A 116 10.45 3.60 4.06
C THR A 116 11.18 4.79 3.44
N ALA A 117 12.50 4.88 3.61
CA ALA A 117 13.32 5.92 3.02
C ALA A 117 13.25 5.92 1.48
N HIS A 118 13.29 4.75 0.85
CA HIS A 118 13.10 4.63 -0.61
C HIS A 118 11.73 5.13 -1.05
N ARG A 119 10.67 4.74 -0.34
CA ARG A 119 9.29 5.19 -0.62
C ARG A 119 9.13 6.71 -0.43
N LEU A 120 9.78 7.27 0.60
CA LEU A 120 9.80 8.72 0.81
C LEU A 120 10.51 9.45 -0.33
N GLY A 121 11.65 8.94 -0.80
CA GLY A 121 12.34 9.49 -1.96
C GLY A 121 11.47 9.54 -3.22
N GLN A 122 10.67 8.48 -3.45
CA GLN A 122 9.69 8.45 -4.55
C GLN A 122 8.58 9.49 -4.37
N ARG A 123 8.03 9.62 -3.13
CA ARG A 123 6.98 10.60 -2.81
C ARG A 123 7.46 12.04 -2.91
N ILE A 124 8.63 12.34 -2.36
CA ILE A 124 9.26 13.66 -2.48
C ILE A 124 9.41 14.03 -3.96
N ARG A 125 9.91 13.10 -4.77
CA ARG A 125 10.03 13.32 -6.21
C ARG A 125 8.66 13.58 -6.84
N ALA A 126 7.65 12.78 -6.56
CA ALA A 126 6.30 12.94 -7.12
C ALA A 126 5.67 14.30 -6.76
N ILE A 127 5.87 14.77 -5.53
CA ILE A 127 5.43 16.11 -5.10
C ILE A 127 6.11 17.20 -5.91
N LEU A 128 7.41 17.06 -6.13
CA LEU A 128 8.20 18.04 -6.88
C LEU A 128 7.92 17.99 -8.39
N ASP A 129 7.73 16.79 -8.98
CA ASP A 129 7.28 16.61 -10.35
C ASP A 129 5.91 17.30 -10.56
N HIS A 130 4.97 17.10 -9.62
CA HIS A 130 3.66 17.76 -9.64
C HIS A 130 3.78 19.30 -9.58
N ALA A 131 4.71 19.84 -8.78
CA ALA A 131 4.94 21.27 -8.72
C ALA A 131 5.52 21.84 -10.04
N VAL A 132 6.33 21.06 -10.76
CA VAL A 132 6.80 21.40 -12.11
C VAL A 132 5.64 21.41 -13.10
N ASP A 133 4.79 20.39 -13.08
CA ASP A 133 3.64 20.25 -13.98
C ASP A 133 2.63 21.38 -13.79
N HIS A 134 2.52 21.96 -12.58
CA HIS A 134 1.66 23.10 -12.28
C HIS A 134 2.35 24.46 -12.50
N GLY A 135 3.61 24.47 -12.90
CA GLY A 135 4.37 25.69 -13.17
C GLY A 135 4.80 26.48 -11.92
N ASP A 136 4.77 25.83 -10.75
CA ASP A 136 5.26 26.43 -9.49
C ASP A 136 6.78 26.57 -9.49
N ILE A 137 7.51 25.68 -10.15
CA ILE A 137 8.94 25.68 -10.40
C ILE A 137 9.26 25.16 -11.79
N GLU A 138 10.41 25.55 -12.37
CA GLU A 138 10.82 25.07 -13.70
C GLU A 138 11.49 23.67 -13.64
N SER A 139 12.18 23.36 -12.56
CA SER A 139 12.88 22.10 -12.36
C SER A 139 13.17 21.87 -10.87
N HIS A 140 13.53 20.63 -10.51
CA HIS A 140 13.81 20.30 -9.11
C HIS A 140 14.97 19.28 -8.97
N PRO A 141 15.66 19.25 -7.78
CA PRO A 141 16.81 18.37 -7.52
C PRO A 141 16.42 16.96 -7.02
N GLY A 142 15.13 16.55 -7.12
CA GLY A 142 14.61 15.31 -6.56
C GLY A 142 14.90 14.03 -7.35
N ALA A 143 15.56 14.12 -8.52
CA ALA A 143 15.84 12.96 -9.34
C ALA A 143 16.83 11.99 -8.67
N GLY A 144 16.53 10.67 -8.72
CA GLY A 144 17.44 9.62 -8.29
C GLY A 144 17.80 9.64 -6.80
N LEU A 145 16.89 10.03 -5.91
CA LEU A 145 17.10 9.99 -4.45
C LEU A 145 17.35 8.56 -3.92
N SER A 146 16.83 7.54 -4.60
CA SER A 146 17.09 6.14 -4.25
C SER A 146 18.56 5.73 -4.37
N ARG A 147 19.36 6.42 -5.21
CA ARG A 147 20.78 6.07 -5.44
C ARG A 147 21.69 6.37 -4.24
N VAL A 148 21.24 7.21 -3.32
CA VAL A 148 22.02 7.57 -2.11
C VAL A 148 21.63 6.74 -0.89
N LEU A 149 20.72 5.79 -1.06
CA LEU A 149 20.25 4.87 -0.01
C LEU A 149 20.88 3.50 -0.17
N PRO A 150 21.06 2.74 0.93
CA PRO A 150 21.41 1.34 0.86
C PRO A 150 20.37 0.56 0.03
N ALA A 151 20.80 -0.53 -0.59
CA ALA A 151 19.87 -1.44 -1.25
C ALA A 151 18.88 -2.03 -0.24
N VAL A 152 17.62 -2.23 -0.66
CA VAL A 152 16.63 -2.93 0.16
C VAL A 152 16.89 -4.42 0.02
N GLU A 153 17.32 -5.06 1.09
CA GLU A 153 17.37 -6.51 1.15
C GLU A 153 15.95 -7.06 1.20
N LYS A 154 15.55 -7.74 0.14
CA LYS A 154 14.26 -8.43 0.09
C LYS A 154 14.34 -9.73 0.89
N THR A 155 13.96 -9.68 2.15
CA THR A 155 13.79 -10.89 2.94
C THR A 155 12.43 -11.52 2.62
N PRO A 156 12.34 -12.80 2.22
CA PRO A 156 11.05 -13.48 2.10
C PRO A 156 10.27 -13.38 3.41
N MET A 157 8.95 -13.30 3.33
CA MET A 157 8.13 -13.28 4.55
C MET A 157 8.32 -14.59 5.30
N ALA A 158 8.49 -14.49 6.62
CA ALA A 158 8.72 -15.65 7.46
C ALA A 158 7.58 -16.67 7.33
N ALA A 159 7.95 -17.90 7.02
CA ALA A 159 7.08 -19.06 6.90
C ALA A 159 7.79 -20.29 7.46
N VAL A 160 7.07 -21.13 8.15
CA VAL A 160 7.58 -22.45 8.60
C VAL A 160 7.78 -23.36 7.39
N THR A 161 8.64 -24.35 7.54
CA THR A 161 8.77 -25.43 6.54
C THR A 161 7.56 -26.36 6.58
N PRO A 162 7.30 -27.15 5.52
CA PRO A 162 6.24 -28.17 5.55
C PRO A 162 6.37 -29.16 6.72
N GLY A 163 7.61 -29.50 7.11
CA GLY A 163 7.88 -30.38 8.25
C GLY A 163 7.55 -29.78 9.63
N GLU A 164 7.54 -28.45 9.76
CA GLU A 164 7.15 -27.75 10.98
C GLU A 164 5.64 -27.45 11.05
N LEU A 165 4.92 -27.64 9.94
CA LEU A 165 3.48 -27.34 9.85
C LEU A 165 2.64 -28.10 10.89
N PRO A 166 2.89 -29.42 11.17
CA PRO A 166 2.16 -30.15 12.19
C PRO A 166 2.25 -29.51 13.58
N ALA A 167 3.44 -29.09 13.99
CA ALA A 167 3.65 -28.43 15.28
C ALA A 167 2.94 -27.06 15.36
N LEU A 168 2.95 -26.30 14.26
CA LEU A 168 2.23 -25.03 14.17
C LEU A 168 0.72 -25.25 14.30
N MET A 169 0.14 -26.20 13.57
CA MET A 169 -1.29 -26.49 13.60
C MET A 169 -1.73 -26.90 15.02
N LYS A 170 -0.97 -27.76 15.69
CA LYS A 170 -1.23 -28.14 17.08
C LYS A 170 -1.16 -26.95 18.04
N SER A 171 -0.19 -26.06 17.84
CA SER A 171 -0.06 -24.83 18.63
C SER A 171 -1.28 -23.92 18.42
N ILE A 172 -1.79 -23.78 17.19
CA ILE A 172 -2.99 -23.01 16.88
C ILE A 172 -4.21 -23.59 17.61
N ASP A 173 -4.38 -24.92 17.64
CA ASP A 173 -5.49 -25.57 18.34
C ASP A 173 -5.52 -25.26 19.84
N SER A 174 -4.36 -25.08 20.45
CA SER A 174 -4.25 -24.72 21.87
C SER A 174 -4.47 -23.24 22.17
N TYR A 175 -4.68 -22.39 21.14
CA TYR A 175 -4.88 -20.96 21.37
C TYR A 175 -6.22 -20.70 22.07
N PRO A 176 -6.21 -19.99 23.22
CA PRO A 176 -7.39 -19.94 24.11
C PRO A 176 -8.56 -19.13 23.60
N GLU A 177 -8.31 -18.09 22.78
CA GLU A 177 -9.36 -17.21 22.28
C GLU A 177 -9.95 -17.78 20.98
N PRO A 178 -11.25 -18.18 20.98
CA PRO A 178 -11.83 -19.01 19.91
C PRO A 178 -11.86 -18.31 18.53
N VAL A 179 -12.27 -17.04 18.46
CA VAL A 179 -12.39 -16.30 17.19
C VAL A 179 -11.03 -16.16 16.51
N THR A 180 -9.99 -15.90 17.30
CA THR A 180 -8.60 -15.79 16.79
C THR A 180 -8.08 -17.15 16.35
N ARG A 181 -8.33 -18.22 17.14
CA ARG A 181 -7.96 -19.58 16.79
C ARG A 181 -8.59 -20.01 15.46
N LEU A 182 -9.90 -19.84 15.32
CA LEU A 182 -10.62 -20.17 14.09
C LEU A 182 -10.18 -19.28 12.91
N GLY A 183 -9.85 -18.00 13.18
CA GLY A 183 -9.28 -17.11 12.17
C GLY A 183 -7.92 -17.59 11.65
N LEU A 184 -7.04 -18.11 12.52
CA LEU A 184 -5.76 -18.73 12.09
C LEU A 184 -6.00 -20.00 11.28
N LEU A 185 -6.96 -20.83 11.67
CA LEU A 185 -7.35 -22.02 10.89
C LEU A 185 -7.92 -21.62 9.51
N LEU A 186 -8.76 -20.60 9.44
CA LEU A 186 -9.25 -20.10 8.16
C LEU A 186 -8.10 -19.61 7.26
N LEU A 187 -7.09 -18.90 7.79
CA LEU A 187 -5.91 -18.53 7.00
C LEU A 187 -5.18 -19.75 6.44
N ALA A 188 -5.00 -20.79 7.28
CA ALA A 188 -4.32 -22.00 6.88
C ALA A 188 -5.07 -22.74 5.78
N HIS A 189 -6.41 -22.82 5.87
CA HIS A 189 -7.25 -23.61 4.97
C HIS A 189 -7.68 -22.89 3.69
N THR A 190 -7.71 -21.54 3.63
CA THR A 190 -8.30 -20.80 2.49
C THR A 190 -7.30 -20.08 1.61
N PHE A 191 -6.09 -19.84 2.08
CA PHE A 191 -5.06 -19.02 1.45
C PHE A 191 -5.44 -17.53 1.26
N LEU A 192 -6.49 -17.05 1.92
CA LEU A 192 -6.84 -15.63 1.92
C LEU A 192 -5.70 -14.80 2.51
N ARG A 193 -5.51 -13.59 2.01
CA ARG A 193 -4.61 -12.65 2.70
C ARG A 193 -5.23 -12.24 4.03
N THR A 194 -4.38 -11.95 5.01
CA THR A 194 -4.85 -11.55 6.36
C THR A 194 -5.87 -10.42 6.30
N SER A 195 -5.65 -9.40 5.48
CA SER A 195 -6.59 -8.29 5.31
C SER A 195 -7.91 -8.69 4.62
N GLU A 196 -7.85 -9.65 3.71
CA GLU A 196 -9.04 -10.21 3.05
C GLU A 196 -9.88 -11.01 4.07
N LEU A 197 -9.24 -11.82 4.89
CA LEU A 197 -9.93 -12.60 5.91
C LEU A 197 -10.51 -11.72 7.03
N ILE A 198 -9.72 -10.80 7.61
CA ILE A 198 -10.16 -9.97 8.73
C ILE A 198 -11.37 -9.12 8.36
N GLY A 199 -11.38 -8.53 7.17
CA GLY A 199 -12.53 -7.75 6.69
C GLY A 199 -13.69 -8.58 6.12
N ALA A 200 -13.66 -9.91 6.23
CA ALA A 200 -14.64 -10.81 5.65
C ALA A 200 -16.02 -10.65 6.29
N ARG A 201 -17.05 -10.70 5.44
CA ARG A 201 -18.44 -10.55 5.86
C ARG A 201 -19.24 -11.82 5.57
N TRP A 202 -20.24 -12.09 6.40
CA TRP A 202 -21.17 -13.22 6.19
C TRP A 202 -21.88 -13.16 4.83
N SER A 203 -22.15 -11.98 4.31
CA SER A 203 -22.75 -11.80 2.99
C SER A 203 -21.89 -12.28 1.81
N GLU A 204 -20.61 -12.59 2.04
CA GLU A 204 -19.69 -13.13 1.03
C GLU A 204 -19.76 -14.64 0.89
N VAL A 205 -20.34 -15.34 1.89
CA VAL A 205 -20.56 -16.80 1.89
C VAL A 205 -22.05 -17.04 1.64
N ARG A 206 -22.43 -16.98 0.35
CA ARG A 206 -23.86 -17.06 -0.06
C ARG A 206 -24.34 -18.48 -0.30
N ASP A 207 -23.43 -19.38 -0.58
CA ASP A 207 -23.69 -20.80 -0.76
C ASP A 207 -22.67 -21.62 0.05
N PRO A 208 -22.98 -22.90 0.37
CA PRO A 208 -22.12 -23.71 1.22
C PRO A 208 -20.81 -24.16 0.56
N GLU A 209 -20.64 -23.95 -0.74
CA GLU A 209 -19.48 -24.43 -1.48
C GLU A 209 -18.47 -23.34 -1.84
N THR A 210 -18.90 -22.07 -1.81
CA THR A 210 -18.05 -20.97 -2.29
C THR A 210 -18.11 -19.73 -1.39
N TRP A 211 -16.97 -19.12 -1.23
CA TRP A 211 -16.79 -17.80 -0.61
C TRP A 211 -16.32 -16.82 -1.67
N VAL A 212 -17.07 -15.76 -1.91
CA VAL A 212 -16.74 -14.76 -2.92
C VAL A 212 -16.26 -13.50 -2.22
N VAL A 213 -14.94 -13.24 -2.26
CA VAL A 213 -14.38 -11.96 -1.82
C VAL A 213 -14.65 -10.92 -2.91
N PRO A 214 -15.41 -9.86 -2.62
CA PRO A 214 -15.79 -8.87 -3.62
C PRO A 214 -14.60 -8.01 -4.07
N GLU A 215 -14.71 -7.45 -5.27
CA GLU A 215 -13.64 -6.70 -5.92
C GLU A 215 -13.14 -5.49 -5.12
N GLU A 216 -14.00 -4.82 -4.37
CA GLU A 216 -13.67 -3.65 -3.55
C GLU A 216 -12.69 -3.99 -2.43
N ARG A 217 -12.65 -5.26 -2.01
CA ARG A 217 -11.75 -5.77 -0.97
C ARG A 217 -10.49 -6.41 -1.52
N MET A 218 -10.45 -6.63 -2.83
CA MET A 218 -9.30 -7.21 -3.51
C MET A 218 -8.33 -6.15 -3.99
N LYS A 219 -7.03 -6.37 -3.78
CA LYS A 219 -5.97 -5.44 -4.24
C LYS A 219 -6.04 -5.15 -5.74
N ARG A 220 -6.55 -6.10 -6.54
CA ARG A 220 -6.62 -6.02 -8.02
C ARG A 220 -8.01 -5.66 -8.54
N ARG A 221 -8.97 -5.36 -7.66
CA ARG A 221 -10.37 -5.10 -8.05
C ARG A 221 -10.97 -6.19 -8.97
N ILE A 222 -10.61 -7.45 -8.73
CA ILE A 222 -11.17 -8.63 -9.40
C ILE A 222 -11.71 -9.52 -8.28
N PRO A 223 -12.98 -9.94 -8.34
CA PRO A 223 -13.56 -10.82 -7.32
C PRO A 223 -12.77 -12.12 -7.22
N HIS A 224 -12.62 -12.62 -6.00
CA HIS A 224 -11.92 -13.87 -5.77
C HIS A 224 -12.87 -14.92 -5.20
N VAL A 225 -13.08 -15.99 -5.95
CA VAL A 225 -13.89 -17.15 -5.54
C VAL A 225 -12.99 -18.15 -4.83
N VAL A 226 -13.31 -18.47 -3.58
CA VAL A 226 -12.61 -19.47 -2.76
C VAL A 226 -13.50 -20.68 -2.57
N PRO A 227 -13.15 -21.86 -3.11
CA PRO A 227 -13.88 -23.10 -2.83
C PRO A 227 -13.77 -23.46 -1.34
N LEU A 228 -14.88 -23.86 -0.74
CA LEU A 228 -14.96 -24.20 0.68
C LEU A 228 -14.86 -25.73 0.87
N SER A 229 -13.79 -26.17 1.55
CA SER A 229 -13.70 -27.56 2.01
C SER A 229 -14.68 -27.85 3.14
N GLY A 230 -14.94 -29.12 3.44
CA GLY A 230 -15.76 -29.51 4.58
C GLY A 230 -15.30 -28.94 5.90
N ARG A 231 -13.98 -28.88 6.10
CA ARG A 231 -13.38 -28.29 7.31
C ARG A 231 -13.62 -26.79 7.41
N VAL A 232 -13.48 -26.07 6.31
CA VAL A 232 -13.73 -24.61 6.31
C VAL A 232 -15.20 -24.32 6.62
N ARG A 233 -16.12 -25.11 6.09
CA ARG A 233 -17.57 -24.99 6.42
C ARG A 233 -17.82 -25.19 7.92
N ALA A 234 -17.26 -26.23 8.52
CA ALA A 234 -17.37 -26.47 9.95
C ALA A 234 -16.82 -25.33 10.80
N ILE A 235 -15.67 -24.74 10.39
CA ILE A 235 -15.10 -23.56 11.05
C ILE A 235 -16.04 -22.34 10.94
N LEU A 236 -16.64 -22.12 9.77
CA LEU A 236 -17.60 -21.03 9.56
C LEU A 236 -18.87 -21.21 10.40
N GLU A 237 -19.37 -22.45 10.51
CA GLU A 237 -20.50 -22.78 11.38
C GLU A 237 -20.21 -22.53 12.87
N GLU A 238 -18.99 -22.94 13.33
CA GLU A 238 -18.54 -22.67 14.70
C GLU A 238 -18.45 -21.15 14.96
N LEU A 239 -17.88 -20.38 14.04
CA LEU A 239 -17.85 -18.92 14.13
C LEU A 239 -19.23 -18.30 14.10
N ARG A 240 -20.15 -18.80 13.29
CA ARG A 240 -21.51 -18.27 13.20
C ARG A 240 -22.28 -18.47 14.51
N ALA A 241 -22.09 -19.62 15.14
CA ALA A 241 -22.70 -19.90 16.46
C ALA A 241 -22.18 -18.99 17.58
N MET A 242 -20.96 -18.42 17.45
CA MET A 242 -20.35 -17.51 18.41
C MET A 242 -20.59 -16.03 18.08
N THR A 243 -21.05 -15.72 16.86
CA THR A 243 -21.19 -14.35 16.39
C THR A 243 -22.60 -13.83 16.72
N GLU A 244 -22.69 -12.62 17.30
CA GLU A 244 -23.96 -11.94 17.50
C GLU A 244 -24.68 -11.76 16.14
N GLU A 245 -26.00 -11.94 16.12
CA GLU A 245 -26.81 -11.96 14.92
C GLU A 245 -26.66 -10.69 14.07
N GLU A 246 -26.45 -9.55 14.73
CA GLU A 246 -26.27 -8.24 14.08
C GLU A 246 -24.86 -8.00 13.51
N SER A 247 -23.88 -8.85 13.82
CA SER A 247 -22.52 -8.63 13.33
C SER A 247 -22.39 -8.98 11.84
N PRO A 248 -21.94 -8.06 11.00
CA PRO A 248 -21.72 -8.35 9.58
C PRO A 248 -20.44 -9.14 9.32
N TYR A 249 -19.53 -9.25 10.31
CA TYR A 249 -18.19 -9.80 10.12
C TYR A 249 -18.10 -11.27 10.55
N ILE A 250 -17.34 -12.07 9.78
CA ILE A 250 -17.02 -13.46 10.11
C ILE A 250 -16.11 -13.52 11.35
N LEU A 251 -15.10 -12.64 11.39
CA LEU A 251 -14.21 -12.49 12.54
C LEU A 251 -14.59 -11.21 13.31
N ALA A 252 -15.71 -11.25 14.01
CA ALA A 252 -16.18 -10.13 14.80
C ALA A 252 -15.28 -9.87 16.03
N SER A 253 -15.13 -8.61 16.40
CA SER A 253 -14.42 -8.23 17.62
C SER A 253 -15.29 -8.48 18.85
N SER A 254 -14.73 -9.13 19.87
CA SER A 254 -15.43 -9.34 21.16
C SER A 254 -15.73 -8.03 21.91
N GLN A 255 -15.00 -6.94 21.60
CA GLN A 255 -15.21 -5.64 22.23
C GLN A 255 -16.29 -4.82 21.51
N ASN A 256 -16.45 -5.00 20.20
CA ASN A 256 -17.45 -4.34 19.38
C ASN A 256 -17.85 -5.23 18.20
N PRO A 257 -18.96 -5.97 18.28
CA PRO A 257 -19.42 -6.88 17.24
C PRO A 257 -19.66 -6.22 15.87
N ARG A 258 -19.88 -4.89 15.85
CA ARG A 258 -20.00 -4.11 14.61
C ARG A 258 -18.66 -3.85 13.89
N CYS A 259 -17.55 -4.28 14.50
CA CYS A 259 -16.20 -4.19 13.93
C CYS A 259 -15.59 -5.59 13.81
N SER A 260 -14.70 -5.76 12.85
CA SER A 260 -13.84 -6.95 12.78
C SER A 260 -12.72 -6.89 13.82
N ILE A 261 -12.06 -8.04 14.08
CA ILE A 261 -10.80 -8.05 14.84
C ILE A 261 -9.75 -7.16 14.18
N SER A 262 -8.75 -6.72 14.95
CA SER A 262 -7.70 -5.85 14.40
C SER A 262 -6.78 -6.58 13.41
N ASN A 263 -6.16 -5.83 12.49
CA ASN A 263 -5.21 -6.36 11.51
C ASN A 263 -4.02 -7.12 12.12
N ASN A 264 -3.68 -6.82 13.37
CA ASN A 264 -2.56 -7.43 14.06
C ASN A 264 -2.96 -8.60 14.96
N THR A 265 -4.26 -8.87 15.16
CA THR A 265 -4.73 -9.91 16.10
C THR A 265 -4.16 -11.28 15.76
N LEU A 266 -4.28 -11.71 14.52
CA LEU A 266 -3.76 -13.02 14.07
C LEU A 266 -2.23 -13.07 14.11
N LEU A 267 -1.54 -11.99 13.77
CA LEU A 267 -0.08 -11.91 13.85
C LEU A 267 0.42 -12.00 15.29
N PHE A 268 -0.19 -11.28 16.21
CA PHE A 268 0.19 -11.34 17.62
C PHE A 268 -0.17 -12.67 18.27
N ALA A 269 -1.21 -13.36 17.81
CA ALA A 269 -1.51 -14.72 18.23
C ALA A 269 -0.36 -15.67 17.85
N LEU A 270 0.13 -15.61 16.59
CA LEU A 270 1.32 -16.38 16.19
C LEU A 270 2.55 -16.03 17.04
N TYR A 271 2.74 -14.77 17.42
CA TYR A 271 3.85 -14.36 18.30
C TYR A 271 3.72 -14.96 19.71
N ARG A 272 2.51 -14.98 20.29
CA ARG A 272 2.25 -15.62 21.60
C ARG A 272 2.44 -17.13 21.58
N LEU A 273 2.20 -17.76 20.42
CA LEU A 273 2.49 -19.18 20.19
C LEU A 273 3.98 -19.49 19.95
N GLY A 274 4.88 -18.47 20.04
CA GLY A 274 6.32 -18.64 19.86
C GLY A 274 6.83 -18.55 18.41
N TYR A 275 5.98 -18.13 17.47
CA TYR A 275 6.33 -18.06 16.04
C TYR A 275 6.76 -16.65 15.57
N LYS A 276 7.12 -15.75 16.48
CA LYS A 276 7.67 -14.44 16.11
C LYS A 276 8.94 -14.59 15.26
N GLY A 277 8.93 -13.97 14.06
CA GLY A 277 10.03 -14.09 13.10
C GLY A 277 10.11 -15.42 12.35
N ARG A 278 9.25 -16.40 12.68
CA ARG A 278 9.20 -17.72 12.04
C ARG A 278 7.96 -17.92 11.18
N MET A 279 6.83 -17.28 11.53
CA MET A 279 5.56 -17.39 10.81
C MET A 279 4.81 -16.07 10.80
N THR A 280 4.11 -15.82 9.70
CA THR A 280 3.17 -14.71 9.52
C THR A 280 1.88 -15.22 8.89
N GLY A 281 0.82 -14.40 8.88
CA GLY A 281 -0.41 -14.75 8.15
C GLY A 281 -0.17 -14.99 6.64
N HIS A 282 0.84 -14.33 6.06
CA HIS A 282 1.23 -14.57 4.66
C HIS A 282 2.04 -15.87 4.51
N GLY A 283 2.73 -16.31 5.58
CA GLY A 283 3.51 -17.56 5.59
C GLY A 283 2.66 -18.79 5.28
N PHE A 284 1.36 -18.82 5.69
CA PHE A 284 0.46 -19.93 5.33
C PHE A 284 0.35 -20.13 3.82
N ARG A 285 0.31 -19.03 3.06
CA ARG A 285 0.25 -19.08 1.60
C ARG A 285 1.55 -19.60 0.98
N ALA A 286 2.70 -19.23 1.58
CA ALA A 286 4.01 -19.70 1.13
C ALA A 286 4.15 -21.21 1.35
N VAL A 287 3.79 -21.71 2.54
CA VAL A 287 3.80 -23.16 2.86
C VAL A 287 2.86 -23.91 1.93
N ALA A 288 1.63 -23.42 1.77
CA ALA A 288 0.64 -24.03 0.88
C ALA A 288 1.14 -24.10 -0.58
N SER A 289 1.70 -22.99 -1.09
CA SER A 289 2.30 -22.96 -2.43
C SER A 289 3.41 -24.01 -2.58
N THR A 290 4.30 -24.12 -1.59
CA THR A 290 5.37 -25.11 -1.60
C THR A 290 4.81 -26.53 -1.65
N VAL A 291 3.94 -26.91 -0.71
CA VAL A 291 3.40 -28.26 -0.61
C VAL A 291 2.58 -28.64 -1.86
N LEU A 292 1.74 -27.73 -2.36
CA LEU A 292 0.92 -28.00 -3.54
C LEU A 292 1.77 -28.19 -4.81
N ASN A 293 2.82 -27.37 -5.00
CA ASN A 293 3.73 -27.54 -6.13
C ASN A 293 4.57 -28.81 -6.01
N GLU A 294 5.09 -29.13 -4.82
CA GLU A 294 5.89 -30.34 -4.58
C GLU A 294 5.06 -31.62 -4.71
N SER A 295 3.76 -31.58 -4.40
CA SER A 295 2.87 -32.72 -4.57
C SER A 295 2.72 -33.18 -6.04
N GLN A 296 2.92 -32.28 -7.00
CA GLN A 296 2.72 -32.51 -8.43
C GLN A 296 1.31 -32.99 -8.81
N LEU A 297 0.33 -32.86 -7.91
CA LEU A 297 -1.05 -33.29 -8.12
C LEU A 297 -1.90 -32.22 -8.83
N TRP A 298 -1.48 -30.97 -8.81
CA TRP A 298 -2.29 -29.82 -9.18
C TRP A 298 -1.60 -28.95 -10.23
N GLY A 299 -2.36 -28.47 -11.19
CA GLY A 299 -1.87 -27.55 -12.20
C GLY A 299 -1.41 -26.24 -11.57
N ARG A 300 -0.25 -25.73 -12.03
CA ARG A 300 0.30 -24.44 -11.56
C ARG A 300 -0.72 -23.31 -11.61
N ASP A 301 -1.50 -23.24 -12.68
CA ASP A 301 -2.50 -22.18 -12.88
C ASP A 301 -3.63 -22.24 -11.84
N ALA A 302 -4.05 -23.45 -11.44
CA ALA A 302 -5.03 -23.62 -10.36
C ALA A 302 -4.48 -23.14 -9.01
N ILE A 303 -3.20 -23.44 -8.71
CA ILE A 303 -2.51 -22.99 -7.48
C ILE A 303 -2.41 -21.46 -7.49
N GLU A 304 -1.89 -20.86 -8.56
CA GLU A 304 -1.72 -19.40 -8.68
C GLU A 304 -3.08 -18.67 -8.63
N ARG A 305 -4.12 -19.25 -9.23
CA ARG A 305 -5.47 -18.71 -9.18
C ARG A 305 -6.07 -18.77 -7.77
N GLN A 306 -5.83 -19.85 -7.03
CA GLN A 306 -6.26 -19.97 -5.63
C GLN A 306 -5.52 -18.95 -4.73
N LEU A 307 -4.26 -18.70 -5.00
CA LEU A 307 -3.47 -17.71 -4.31
C LEU A 307 -3.81 -16.26 -4.75
N ALA A 308 -4.65 -16.05 -5.76
CA ALA A 308 -4.93 -14.73 -6.35
C ALA A 308 -3.63 -13.96 -6.67
N HIS A 309 -2.63 -14.66 -7.20
CA HIS A 309 -1.39 -14.05 -7.67
C HIS A 309 -1.59 -13.36 -9.02
N LYS A 310 -0.68 -12.40 -9.31
CA LYS A 310 -0.64 -11.76 -10.61
C LYS A 310 -0.04 -12.74 -11.61
N GLU A 311 -0.68 -12.91 -12.78
CA GLU A 311 0.01 -13.49 -13.92
C GLU A 311 1.18 -12.57 -14.30
N THR A 312 2.36 -13.13 -14.47
CA THR A 312 3.57 -12.36 -14.80
C THR A 312 3.64 -12.04 -16.29
N ASP A 313 2.95 -12.78 -17.11
CA ASP A 313 2.83 -12.57 -18.54
C ASP A 313 1.55 -11.76 -18.84
N GLU A 314 1.73 -10.51 -19.28
CA GLU A 314 0.63 -9.58 -19.58
C GLU A 314 -0.25 -10.07 -20.73
N VAL A 315 0.33 -10.77 -21.71
CA VAL A 315 -0.41 -11.35 -22.83
C VAL A 315 -1.28 -12.50 -22.34
N ARG A 316 -0.72 -13.37 -21.49
CA ARG A 316 -1.46 -14.47 -20.86
C ARG A 316 -2.56 -13.95 -19.92
N GLU A 317 -2.30 -12.89 -19.16
CA GLU A 317 -3.30 -12.26 -18.28
C GLU A 317 -4.54 -11.78 -19.05
N ALA A 318 -4.36 -11.17 -20.21
CA ALA A 318 -5.45 -10.65 -21.04
C ALA A 318 -6.41 -11.74 -21.54
N TYR A 319 -5.91 -12.95 -21.78
CA TYR A 319 -6.68 -14.07 -22.32
C TYR A 319 -7.10 -15.11 -21.26
N HIS A 320 -6.50 -15.11 -20.08
CA HIS A 320 -6.64 -16.16 -19.09
C HIS A 320 -7.79 -15.90 -18.10
N ARG A 321 -9.04 -16.14 -18.55
CA ARG A 321 -10.25 -15.96 -17.72
C ARG A 321 -10.68 -17.22 -16.95
N ALA A 322 -9.97 -18.33 -17.11
CA ALA A 322 -10.31 -19.58 -16.48
C ALA A 322 -10.24 -19.52 -14.96
N GLN A 323 -11.24 -20.08 -14.28
CA GLN A 323 -11.33 -20.09 -12.81
C GLN A 323 -10.80 -21.39 -12.19
N TYR A 324 -10.67 -22.46 -12.99
CA TYR A 324 -10.27 -23.81 -12.55
C TYR A 324 -11.06 -24.32 -11.33
N LEU A 325 -12.34 -23.99 -11.22
CA LEU A 325 -13.11 -24.21 -9.99
C LEU A 325 -13.17 -25.68 -9.57
N ASP A 326 -13.37 -26.61 -10.51
CA ASP A 326 -13.47 -28.03 -10.17
C ASP A 326 -12.13 -28.60 -9.71
N GLU A 327 -11.03 -28.20 -10.32
CA GLU A 327 -9.69 -28.57 -9.85
C GLU A 327 -9.39 -27.94 -8.50
N ARG A 328 -9.70 -26.66 -8.31
CA ARG A 328 -9.50 -25.95 -7.05
C ARG A 328 -10.37 -26.51 -5.92
N ARG A 329 -11.61 -26.96 -6.17
CA ARG A 329 -12.43 -27.66 -5.17
C ARG A 329 -11.73 -28.91 -4.66
N ARG A 330 -11.25 -29.75 -5.56
CA ARG A 330 -10.51 -30.97 -5.21
C ARG A 330 -9.19 -30.64 -4.49
N MET A 331 -8.46 -29.66 -4.96
CA MET A 331 -7.21 -29.17 -4.36
C MET A 331 -7.44 -28.67 -2.93
N MET A 332 -8.47 -27.86 -2.70
CA MET A 332 -8.76 -27.31 -1.37
C MET A 332 -9.29 -28.36 -0.39
N ALA A 333 -10.02 -29.36 -0.87
CA ALA A 333 -10.39 -30.51 -0.06
C ALA A 333 -9.14 -31.30 0.35
N TRP A 334 -8.31 -31.70 -0.63
CA TRP A 334 -7.04 -32.40 -0.37
C TRP A 334 -6.12 -31.62 0.58
N TRP A 335 -6.00 -30.31 0.40
CA TRP A 335 -5.19 -29.47 1.30
C TRP A 335 -5.73 -29.47 2.73
N SER A 336 -7.05 -29.40 2.89
CA SER A 336 -7.66 -29.47 4.21
C SER A 336 -7.39 -30.82 4.88
N ASP A 337 -7.49 -31.93 4.14
CA ASP A 337 -7.18 -33.26 4.65
C ASP A 337 -5.71 -33.39 5.02
N TYR A 338 -4.80 -32.85 4.20
CA TYR A 338 -3.36 -32.78 4.51
C TYR A 338 -3.08 -32.05 5.82
N LEU A 339 -3.76 -30.93 6.10
CA LEU A 339 -3.61 -30.19 7.36
C LEU A 339 -4.15 -31.01 8.55
N GLU A 340 -5.31 -31.67 8.43
CA GLU A 340 -5.90 -32.49 9.50
C GLU A 340 -5.05 -33.71 9.79
N GLU A 341 -4.53 -34.39 8.78
CA GLU A 341 -3.58 -35.51 8.97
C GLU A 341 -2.28 -35.04 9.65
N SER A 342 -1.79 -33.84 9.27
CA SER A 342 -0.62 -33.24 9.89
C SER A 342 -0.82 -33.01 11.38
N ARG A 343 -2.02 -32.63 11.82
CA ARG A 343 -2.39 -32.50 13.24
C ARG A 343 -2.35 -33.83 13.98
N SER A 344 -2.78 -34.91 13.33
CA SER A 344 -2.85 -36.25 13.92
C SER A 344 -1.47 -36.90 14.10
N LYS A 345 -0.56 -36.72 13.15
CA LYS A 345 0.79 -37.34 13.16
C LYS A 345 1.71 -36.88 14.30
N THR A 346 1.38 -35.79 14.98
CA THR A 346 2.16 -35.28 16.12
C THR A 346 1.81 -36.00 17.45
N GLN A 347 0.89 -36.97 17.44
CA GLN A 347 0.52 -37.72 18.64
C GLN A 347 1.26 -39.06 18.78
N ALA A 348 2.11 -39.43 17.84
CA ALA A 348 3.01 -40.58 17.88
C ALA A 348 4.45 -40.10 18.12
#